data_195db268b7b2cb1334f43d3a403b9cdf
#
_entry.id   195db268b7b2cb1334f43d3a403b9cdf
#
_cell.length_a   1.000
_cell.length_b   1.000
_cell.length_c   1.000
_cell.angle_alpha   90.00
_cell.angle_beta   90.00
_cell.angle_gamma   90.00
#
_symmetry.space_group_name_H-M   'P 1'
#
loop_
_entity.id
_entity.type
_entity.pdbx_description
1 polymer ?
#
loop_
_entity_poly.entity_id
_entity_poly.type
_entity_poly.pdbx_seq_one_letter_code
_entity_poly.pdbx_strand_id
1 'polypeptide(L)' 'MNKLKEKRLALGLSQSQLAEKSGVNVRVLQHYEQGSKNFDHARIDTILKICIALNCKLEDVIEDEEFLKLIKKAAE' A
#
# COMPACT_ATOMS: atom_id res chain seq x y z
N MET A 1 9.00 -8.46 6.37
CA MET A 1 8.99 -7.57 5.18
C MET A 1 7.54 -7.33 4.78
N ASN A 2 7.18 -6.14 4.38
CA ASN A 2 5.78 -5.91 4.06
C ASN A 2 5.52 -5.91 2.55
N LYS A 3 4.28 -6.22 2.19
CA LYS A 3 3.87 -6.35 0.78
C LYS A 3 3.99 -5.04 0.02
N LEU A 4 3.73 -3.91 0.68
CA LEU A 4 3.86 -2.58 0.07
C LEU A 4 5.30 -2.36 -0.43
N LYS A 5 6.27 -2.58 0.43
CA LYS A 5 7.68 -2.44 0.07
C LYS A 5 8.07 -3.40 -1.03
N GLU A 6 7.61 -4.66 -0.94
CA GLU A 6 7.90 -5.67 -1.95
C GLU A 6 7.38 -5.27 -3.34
N LYS A 7 6.15 -4.76 -3.40
CA LYS A 7 5.57 -4.31 -4.68
C LYS A 7 6.33 -3.11 -5.24
N ARG A 8 6.71 -2.17 -4.39
CA ARG A 8 7.47 -1.00 -4.82
C ARG A 8 8.82 -1.42 -5.42
N LEU A 9 9.54 -2.29 -4.72
CA LEU A 9 10.84 -2.77 -5.17
C LEU A 9 10.73 -3.58 -6.46
N ALA A 10 9.67 -4.37 -6.60
CA ALA A 10 9.44 -5.17 -7.81
C ALA A 10 9.28 -4.28 -9.05
N LEU A 11 8.77 -3.05 -8.88
CA LEU A 11 8.64 -2.08 -9.97
C LEU A 11 9.87 -1.20 -10.14
N GLY A 12 10.91 -1.41 -9.32
CA GLY A 12 12.14 -0.62 -9.39
C GLY A 12 11.96 0.83 -8.92
N LEU A 13 10.94 1.11 -8.10
CA LEU A 13 10.67 2.45 -7.63
C LEU A 13 11.36 2.74 -6.30
N SER A 14 11.91 3.95 -6.16
CA SER A 14 12.33 4.45 -4.85
C SER A 14 11.11 4.91 -4.06
N GLN A 15 11.27 5.12 -2.76
CA GLN A 15 10.19 5.69 -1.93
C GLN A 15 9.76 7.05 -2.45
N SER A 16 10.72 7.89 -2.84
CA SER A 16 10.42 9.21 -3.39
C SER A 16 9.64 9.14 -4.69
N GLN A 17 10.00 8.18 -5.55
CA GLN A 17 9.29 7.98 -6.82
C GLN A 17 7.86 7.51 -6.60
N LEU A 18 7.65 6.60 -5.67
CA LEU A 18 6.29 6.16 -5.34
C LEU A 18 5.48 7.29 -4.72
N ALA A 19 6.09 8.08 -3.85
CA ALA A 19 5.44 9.25 -3.24
C ALA A 19 4.96 10.22 -4.32
N GLU A 20 5.82 10.56 -5.26
CA GLU A 20 5.48 11.46 -6.35
C GLU A 20 4.37 10.88 -7.22
N LYS A 21 4.47 9.61 -7.57
CA LYS A 21 3.52 8.93 -8.44
C LYS A 21 2.14 8.79 -7.81
N SER A 22 2.09 8.53 -6.51
CA SER A 22 0.85 8.31 -5.77
C SER A 22 0.24 9.59 -5.21
N GLY A 23 1.03 10.63 -5.06
CA GLY A 23 0.60 11.84 -4.36
C GLY A 23 0.58 11.69 -2.85
N VAL A 24 1.19 10.64 -2.31
CA VAL A 24 1.28 10.39 -0.88
C VAL A 24 2.64 10.87 -0.38
N ASN A 25 2.67 11.53 0.78
CA ASN A 25 3.89 12.05 1.37
C ASN A 25 4.92 10.94 1.58
N VAL A 26 6.17 11.19 1.20
CA VAL A 26 7.25 10.19 1.29
C VAL A 26 7.51 9.75 2.73
N ARG A 27 7.39 10.67 3.69
CA ARG A 27 7.58 10.34 5.11
C ARG A 27 6.51 9.38 5.62
N VAL A 28 5.28 9.56 5.14
CA VAL A 28 4.17 8.65 5.45
C VAL A 28 4.45 7.27 4.87
N LEU A 29 4.92 7.20 3.63
CA LEU A 29 5.31 5.92 3.01
C LEU A 29 6.41 5.23 3.81
N GLN A 30 7.40 5.98 4.28
CA GLN A 30 8.47 5.43 5.10
C GLN A 30 7.93 4.78 6.37
N HIS A 31 6.98 5.45 7.03
CA HIS A 31 6.34 4.92 8.24
C HIS A 31 5.58 3.62 7.96
N TYR A 32 4.88 3.54 6.84
CA TYR A 32 4.18 2.32 6.46
C TYR A 32 5.15 1.17 6.20
N GLU A 33 6.24 1.43 5.49
CA GLU A 33 7.22 0.39 5.16
C GLU A 33 8.04 -0.05 6.38
N GLN A 34 8.28 0.85 7.31
CA GLN A 34 9.00 0.54 8.56
C GLN A 34 8.10 -0.13 9.59
N GLY A 35 6.79 -0.08 9.41
CA GLY A 35 5.84 -0.64 10.36
C GLY A 35 5.50 0.26 11.53
N SER A 36 5.98 1.52 11.54
CA SER A 36 5.62 2.46 12.60
C SER A 36 4.20 2.99 12.45
N LYS A 37 3.61 2.86 11.26
CA LYS A 37 2.18 3.08 11.02
C LYS A 37 1.63 1.87 10.29
N ASN A 38 0.43 1.44 10.68
CA ASN A 38 -0.21 0.29 10.09
C ASN A 38 -0.88 0.68 8.77
N PHE A 39 -0.30 0.24 7.64
CA PHE A 39 -0.83 0.54 6.32
C PHE A 39 -2.25 0.00 6.13
N ASP A 40 -2.55 -1.17 6.67
CA ASP A 40 -3.89 -1.78 6.55
C ASP A 40 -4.98 -0.91 7.15
N HIS A 41 -4.63 -0.05 8.12
CA HIS A 41 -5.56 0.83 8.79
C HIS A 41 -5.47 2.28 8.30
N ALA A 42 -4.76 2.52 7.21
CA ALA A 42 -4.70 3.82 6.58
C ALA A 42 -6.07 4.18 5.99
N ARG A 43 -6.27 5.46 5.69
CA ARG A 43 -7.47 5.90 4.99
C ARG A 43 -7.58 5.14 3.66
N ILE A 44 -8.80 4.77 3.29
CA ILE A 44 -9.02 4.00 2.07
C ILE A 44 -8.53 4.75 0.83
N ASP A 45 -8.70 6.08 0.78
CA ASP A 45 -8.21 6.86 -0.35
C ASP A 45 -6.68 6.83 -0.47
N THR A 46 -5.97 6.83 0.66
CA THR A 46 -4.50 6.70 0.66
C THR A 46 -4.09 5.34 0.12
N ILE A 47 -4.75 4.28 0.56
CA ILE A 47 -4.47 2.92 0.09
C ILE A 47 -4.70 2.82 -1.41
N LEU A 48 -5.83 3.36 -1.90
CA LEU A 48 -6.17 3.31 -3.31
C LEU A 48 -5.20 4.09 -4.18
N LYS A 49 -4.76 5.26 -3.72
CA LYS A 49 -3.75 6.05 -4.44
C LYS A 49 -2.46 5.26 -4.62
N ILE A 50 -2.03 4.56 -3.58
CA ILE A 50 -0.83 3.74 -3.63
C ILE A 50 -1.04 2.55 -4.58
N CYS A 51 -2.18 1.88 -4.50
CA CYS A 51 -2.50 0.77 -5.39
C CYS A 51 -2.50 1.19 -6.86
N ILE A 52 -3.07 2.36 -7.16
CA ILE A 52 -3.08 2.90 -8.52
C ILE A 52 -1.65 3.14 -9.00
N ALA A 53 -0.82 3.76 -8.15
CA ALA A 53 0.58 4.04 -8.49
C ALA A 53 1.39 2.77 -8.71
N LEU A 54 1.07 1.70 -7.97
CA LEU A 54 1.75 0.41 -8.09
C LEU A 54 1.09 -0.51 -9.13
N ASN A 55 -0.03 -0.07 -9.70
CA ASN A 55 -0.80 -0.86 -10.67
C ASN A 55 -1.12 -2.26 -10.11
N CYS A 56 -1.64 -2.29 -8.90
CA CYS A 56 -1.97 -3.54 -8.22
C CYS A 56 -3.33 -3.45 -7.54
N LYS A 57 -3.81 -4.58 -7.03
CA LYS A 57 -5.08 -4.68 -6.32
C LYS A 57 -4.87 -4.44 -4.83
N LEU A 58 -5.95 -4.11 -4.11
CA LEU A 58 -5.92 -3.95 -2.65
C LEU A 58 -5.30 -5.17 -1.97
N GLU A 59 -5.72 -6.36 -2.37
CA GLU A 59 -5.24 -7.62 -1.78
C GLU A 59 -3.75 -7.84 -1.95
N ASP A 60 -3.13 -7.14 -2.90
CA ASP A 60 -1.70 -7.29 -3.15
C ASP A 60 -0.83 -6.57 -2.12
N VAL A 61 -1.40 -5.62 -1.38
CA VAL A 61 -0.65 -4.80 -0.42
C VAL A 61 -1.15 -4.90 1.02
N ILE A 62 -2.36 -5.44 1.21
CA ILE A 62 -2.93 -5.63 2.55
C ILE A 62 -2.43 -6.94 3.13
N GLU A 63 -2.03 -6.94 4.40
CA GLU A 63 -1.47 -8.10 5.06
C GLU A 63 -2.40 -8.76 6.09
N ASP A 64 -3.33 -7.98 6.66
CA ASP A 64 -4.29 -8.48 7.65
C ASP A 64 -5.28 -9.43 6.98
N GLU A 65 -5.28 -10.69 7.41
CA GLU A 65 -6.12 -11.73 6.81
C GLU A 65 -7.61 -11.45 6.97
N GLU A 66 -8.02 -10.88 8.09
CA GLU A 66 -9.42 -10.51 8.31
C GLU A 66 -9.85 -9.42 7.33
N PHE A 67 -8.99 -8.43 7.12
CA PHE A 67 -9.25 -7.37 6.15
C PHE A 67 -9.32 -7.94 4.73
N LEU A 68 -8.42 -8.86 4.39
CA LEU A 68 -8.44 -9.52 3.08
C LEU A 68 -9.75 -10.26 2.84
N LYS A 69 -10.27 -10.94 3.86
CA LYS A 69 -11.57 -11.61 3.77
C LYS A 69 -12.70 -10.62 3.51
N LEU A 70 -12.67 -9.47 4.19
CA LEU A 70 -13.67 -8.42 4.00
C LEU A 70 -13.61 -7.84 2.60
N ILE A 71 -12.41 -7.63 2.07
CA ILE A 71 -12.21 -7.11 0.71
C ILE A 71 -12.84 -8.08 -0.31
N LYS A 72 -12.56 -9.37 -0.18
CA LYS A 72 -13.14 -10.37 -1.06
C LYS A 72 -14.66 -10.41 -0.97
N LYS A 73 -15.19 -10.35 0.23
CA LYS A 73 -16.63 -10.38 0.46
C LYS A 73 -17.32 -9.18 -0.16
N ALA A 74 -16.72 -8.00 -0.01
CA ALA A 74 -17.28 -6.76 -0.55
C ALA A 74 -17.26 -6.73 -2.09
N ALA A 75 -16.34 -7.48 -2.71
CA ALA A 75 -16.19 -7.51 -4.17
C ALA A 75 -17.15 -8.52 -4.84
N GLU A 76 -17.80 -9.36 -4.06
CA GLU A 76 -18.74 -10.36 -4.59
C GLU A 76 -20.04 -9.74 -5.10
#